data_43953eedf6f29a3742fa68cbec51bec0
#
_entry.id   43953eedf6f29a3742fa68cbec51bec0
#
_cell.length_a   1.000
_cell.length_b   1.000
_cell.length_c   1.000
_cell.angle_alpha   90.00
_cell.angle_beta   90.00
_cell.angle_gamma   90.00
#
_symmetry.space_group_name_H-M   'P 1'
#
loop_
_entity.id
_entity.type
_entity.pdbx_description
1 polymer ?
#
loop_
_entity_poly.entity_id
_entity_poly.type
_entity_poly.pdbx_seq_one_letter_code
_entity_poly.pdbx_strand_id
1 'polypeptide(L)' 'MGRKKKQIVLEESEHSSLLHNSKYHPKAEVREKCQAILLNHSGLSQKDVARHLRVSEVSICHWMKTWKESGLA' A
#
# COMPACT_ATOMS: atom_id res chain seq x y z
N MET A 1 11.10 -22.50 -2.60
CA MET A 1 11.20 -21.92 -2.60
C MET A 1 10.65 -21.32 -3.16
N GLY A 2 10.59 -20.86 -3.21
CA GLY A 2 10.21 -20.14 -3.84
C GLY A 2 9.07 -19.42 -4.18
N ARG A 3 8.10 -19.50 -3.49
CA ARG A 3 7.00 -18.84 -3.82
C ARG A 3 7.14 -17.42 -3.49
N LYS A 4 7.04 -16.53 -4.35
CA LYS A 4 7.08 -15.12 -4.11
C LYS A 4 5.76 -14.61 -3.61
N LYS A 5 5.80 -13.79 -2.59
CA LYS A 5 4.61 -13.08 -2.18
C LYS A 5 4.36 -11.95 -3.15
N LYS A 6 3.12 -11.57 -3.32
CA LYS A 6 2.79 -10.39 -4.08
C LYS A 6 3.11 -9.18 -3.22
N GLN A 7 4.28 -8.66 -3.41
CA GLN A 7 4.79 -7.57 -2.61
C GLN A 7 5.24 -6.44 -3.51
N ILE A 8 4.88 -5.23 -3.14
CA ILE A 8 5.30 -4.06 -3.88
C ILE A 8 6.71 -3.71 -3.45
N VAL A 9 7.57 -3.47 -4.43
CA VAL A 9 8.92 -3.02 -4.18
C VAL A 9 8.96 -1.52 -4.47
N LEU A 10 9.40 -0.75 -3.49
CA LEU A 10 9.42 0.71 -3.60
C LEU A 10 10.85 1.21 -3.66
N GLU A 11 11.07 2.22 -4.48
CA GLU A 11 12.33 2.95 -4.46
C GLU A 11 12.31 3.88 -3.26
N GLU A 12 13.50 4.35 -2.88
CA GLU A 12 13.63 5.20 -1.71
C GLU A 12 12.78 6.46 -1.80
N SER A 13 12.77 7.09 -2.97
CA SER A 13 11.97 8.30 -3.17
C SER A 13 10.48 8.01 -3.08
N GLU A 14 10.05 6.87 -3.61
CA GLU A 14 8.65 6.47 -3.52
C GLU A 14 8.25 6.19 -2.08
N HIS A 15 9.13 5.51 -1.35
CA HIS A 15 8.87 5.20 0.04
C HIS A 15 8.72 6.49 0.85
N SER A 16 9.59 7.46 0.64
CA SER A 16 9.52 8.73 1.35
C SER A 16 8.24 9.48 1.03
N SER A 17 7.86 9.51 -0.24
CA SER A 17 6.62 10.19 -0.66
C SER A 17 5.40 9.53 -0.03
N LEU A 18 5.36 8.20 -0.04
CA LEU A 18 4.25 7.48 0.55
C LEU A 18 4.17 7.70 2.05
N LEU A 19 5.32 7.70 2.71
CA LEU A 19 5.35 7.92 4.14
C LEU A 19 4.81 9.30 4.49
N HIS A 20 5.23 10.32 3.75
CA HIS A 20 4.75 11.68 3.95
C HIS A 20 3.24 11.74 3.73
N ASN A 21 2.76 11.22 2.62
CA ASN A 21 1.35 11.26 2.30
C ASN A 21 0.50 10.45 3.27
N SER A 22 1.05 9.37 3.82
CA SER A 22 0.30 8.56 4.79
C SER A 22 0.00 9.33 6.06
N LYS A 23 0.77 10.37 6.33
CA LYS A 23 0.59 11.16 7.55
C LYS A 23 -0.08 12.50 7.30
N TYR A 24 0.22 13.14 6.18
CA TYR A 24 -0.13 14.54 5.99
C TYR A 24 -1.11 14.84 4.87
N HIS A 25 -1.42 13.87 4.04
CA HIS A 25 -2.34 14.14 2.94
C HIS A 25 -3.72 14.53 3.50
N PRO A 26 -4.35 15.57 2.93
CA PRO A 26 -5.64 16.04 3.46
C PRO A 26 -6.78 15.04 3.34
N LYS A 27 -6.71 14.11 2.38
CA LYS A 27 -7.77 13.12 2.22
C LYS A 27 -7.42 11.85 2.97
N ALA A 28 -8.32 11.44 3.87
CA ALA A 28 -8.11 10.22 4.66
C ALA A 28 -7.97 9.00 3.76
N GLU A 29 -8.73 8.95 2.68
CA GLU A 29 -8.69 7.83 1.75
C GLU A 29 -7.30 7.65 1.17
N VAL A 30 -6.65 8.75 0.79
CA VAL A 30 -5.30 8.68 0.25
C VAL A 30 -4.30 8.25 1.32
N ARG A 31 -4.47 8.75 2.54
CA ARG A 31 -3.61 8.33 3.64
C ARG A 31 -3.69 6.83 3.86
N GLU A 32 -4.90 6.27 3.82
CA GLU A 32 -5.08 4.82 4.01
C GLU A 32 -4.43 4.04 2.88
N LYS A 33 -4.57 4.49 1.65
CA LYS A 33 -3.95 3.82 0.52
C LYS A 33 -2.43 3.80 0.66
N CYS A 34 -1.85 4.93 1.07
CA CYS A 34 -0.41 5.00 1.28
C CYS A 34 0.04 4.05 2.37
N GLN A 35 -0.71 3.98 3.47
CA GLN A 35 -0.39 3.06 4.55
C GLN A 35 -0.46 1.61 4.07
N ALA A 36 -1.46 1.28 3.27
CA ALA A 36 -1.60 -0.07 2.74
C ALA A 36 -0.38 -0.47 1.92
N ILE A 37 0.06 0.43 1.05
CA ILE A 37 1.21 0.15 0.21
C ILE A 37 2.48 -0.01 1.04
N LEU A 38 2.68 0.86 2.01
CA LEU A 38 3.84 0.78 2.89
C LEU A 38 3.86 -0.50 3.70
N LEU A 39 2.70 -0.91 4.22
CA LEU A 39 2.61 -2.15 4.99
C LEU A 39 2.94 -3.36 4.11
N ASN A 40 2.43 -3.38 2.89
CA ASN A 40 2.73 -4.46 1.97
C ASN A 40 4.20 -4.50 1.63
N HIS A 41 4.80 -3.33 1.41
CA HIS A 41 6.22 -3.23 1.11
C HIS A 41 7.06 -3.77 2.28
N SER A 42 6.61 -3.54 3.50
CA SER A 42 7.36 -3.98 4.68
C SER A 42 7.26 -5.49 4.94
N GLY A 43 6.43 -6.19 4.18
CA GLY A 43 6.37 -7.64 4.26
C GLY A 43 5.01 -8.23 4.57
N LEU A 44 4.02 -7.43 4.87
CA LEU A 44 2.69 -7.94 5.14
C LEU A 44 2.00 -8.37 3.86
N SER A 45 1.25 -9.47 3.93
CA SER A 45 0.45 -9.89 2.80
C SER A 45 -0.74 -8.95 2.66
N GLN A 46 -1.39 -8.98 1.50
CA GLN A 46 -2.57 -8.15 1.29
C GLN A 46 -3.66 -8.46 2.32
N LYS A 47 -3.79 -9.72 2.69
CA LYS A 47 -4.75 -10.12 3.70
C LYS A 47 -4.44 -9.48 5.04
N ASP A 48 -3.18 -9.48 5.42
CA ASP A 48 -2.75 -8.88 6.68
C ASP A 48 -2.92 -7.37 6.67
N VAL A 49 -2.63 -6.74 5.53
CA VAL A 49 -2.82 -5.30 5.38
C VAL A 49 -4.30 -4.95 5.54
N ALA A 50 -5.17 -5.72 4.90
CA ALA A 50 -6.60 -5.47 5.00
C ALA A 50 -7.07 -5.59 6.45
N ARG A 51 -6.58 -6.60 7.15
CA ARG A 51 -6.95 -6.79 8.55
C ARG A 51 -6.44 -5.65 9.42
N HIS A 52 -5.22 -5.22 9.17
CA HIS A 52 -4.62 -4.13 9.94
C HIS A 52 -5.41 -2.83 9.78
N LEU A 53 -5.81 -2.53 8.56
CA LEU A 53 -6.53 -1.30 8.26
C LEU A 53 -8.04 -1.42 8.40
N ARG A 54 -8.52 -2.63 8.68
CA ARG A 54 -9.96 -2.90 8.84
C ARG A 54 -10.74 -2.59 7.57
N VAL A 55 -10.18 -2.96 6.44
CA VAL A 55 -10.84 -2.83 5.14
C VAL A 55 -10.90 -4.20 4.49
N SER A 56 -11.70 -4.32 3.43
CA SER A 56 -11.81 -5.59 2.75
C SER A 56 -10.55 -5.89 1.92
N GLU A 57 -10.30 -7.17 1.69
CA GLU A 57 -9.18 -7.57 0.83
C GLU A 57 -9.39 -7.07 -0.60
N VAL A 58 -10.64 -6.97 -1.02
CA VAL A 58 -10.96 -6.46 -2.35
C VAL A 58 -10.48 -5.02 -2.49
N SER A 59 -10.70 -4.21 -1.47
CA SER A 59 -10.21 -2.82 -1.48
C SER A 59 -8.70 -2.76 -1.57
N ILE A 60 -8.02 -3.60 -0.79
CA ILE A 60 -6.55 -3.63 -0.82
C ILE A 60 -6.06 -4.06 -2.20
N CYS A 61 -6.66 -5.08 -2.76
CA CYS A 61 -6.28 -5.55 -4.08
C CYS A 61 -6.44 -4.44 -5.12
N HIS A 62 -7.55 -3.73 -5.05
CA HIS A 62 -7.83 -2.63 -5.95
C HIS A 62 -6.80 -1.51 -5.80
N TRP A 63 -6.46 -1.15 -4.58
CA TRP A 63 -5.47 -0.10 -4.31
C TRP A 63 -4.09 -0.49 -4.83
N MET A 64 -3.70 -1.75 -4.63
CA MET A 64 -2.42 -2.23 -5.12
C MET A 64 -2.36 -2.19 -6.64
N LYS A 65 -3.44 -2.57 -7.29
CA LYS A 65 -3.52 -2.54 -8.73
C LYS A 65 -3.43 -1.11 -9.26
N THR A 66 -4.14 -0.21 -8.63
CA THR A 66 -4.12 1.20 -9.01
C THR A 66 -2.71 1.78 -8.86
N TRP A 67 -2.05 1.42 -7.78
CA TRP A 67 -0.68 1.86 -7.55
C TRP A 67 0.26 1.40 -8.66
N LYS A 68 0.13 0.14 -9.05
CA LYS A 68 1.00 -0.39 -10.12
C LYS A 68 0.74 0.29 -11.45
N GLU A 69 -0.48 0.71 -11.69
CA GLU A 69 -0.84 1.32 -12.97
C GLU A 69 -0.57 2.83 -13.01
N SER A 70 -0.85 3.52 -11.92
CA SER A 70 -0.85 4.97 -11.93
C SER A 70 -0.11 5.62 -10.77
N GLY A 71 0.42 4.84 -9.86
CA GLY A 71 1.01 5.40 -8.66
C GLY A 71 -0.06 6.06 -7.80
N LEU A 72 0.28 7.19 -7.21
CA LEU A 72 -0.64 7.93 -6.36
C LEU A 72 -1.60 8.84 -7.12
N ALA A 73 -1.43 8.95 -8.40
CA ALA A 73 -2.20 9.88 -9.21
C ALA A 73 -3.70 9.61 -9.20
#